data_1d80e2a707c1e8ea77e9b46c3a39a757
#
_entry.id   1d80e2a707c1e8ea77e9b46c3a39a757
#
_cell.length_a   1.000
_cell.length_b   1.000
_cell.length_c   1.000
_cell.angle_alpha   90.00
_cell.angle_beta   90.00
_cell.angle_gamma   90.00
#
_symmetry.space_group_name_H-M   'P 1'
#
loop_
_entity.id
_entity.type
_entity.pdbx_description
1 polymer ?
#
loop_
_entity_poly.entity_id
_entity_poly.type
_entity_poly.pdbx_seq_one_letter_code
_entity_poly.pdbx_strand_id
1 'polypeptide(L)'
;MTDKNVSIMNIGSMGYLPQVFKKIENEKKLNIVYLGGSITMGCNATKTELRYVDRSAKWWQTNFPDAEISYFNAGIGATTSQFGVARVQEHVLDKQPDLVFVEFSVNDSSSPLFMETYESLVRRLLKAESVKAVVLINNLFYDTGTNAQGIHNAIGLHYDLPIVSVRNYIFPEIQLGNVCLADYTADMLHPTDLGHKMIADLICNLLDTEYSYYKKLGAEKKPSLPEPFTASRYEDAQRFQNYSCSPVMEGFEPDTHAAEQWSDPFKGGWIAHKQGSCIKFNVSGSIIMLQYRKTINKPAPVAYAVIDGDRQNKVLLDANFDEDWGDLCCLEEIYSGAKGEHTVEIVIDTEGKENSNFMLISVITANK
;
A
#
# COMPACT_ATOMS: atom_id res chain seq x y z
N MET A 1 -12.46 23.35 -17.47
CA MET A 1 -12.14 22.05 -16.80
C MET A 1 -13.32 21.11 -16.99
N THR A 2 -13.03 19.87 -17.27
CA THR A 2 -13.99 18.76 -17.44
C THR A 2 -14.87 18.61 -16.18
N ASP A 3 -16.07 18.05 -16.34
CA ASP A 3 -16.95 17.68 -15.23
C ASP A 3 -16.22 16.67 -14.32
N LYS A 4 -16.18 16.93 -13.00
CA LYS A 4 -15.54 16.02 -12.02
C LYS A 4 -16.16 14.62 -12.02
N ASN A 5 -17.40 14.48 -12.46
CA ASN A 5 -18.09 13.17 -12.52
C ASN A 5 -17.41 12.16 -13.44
N VAL A 6 -16.58 12.59 -14.41
CA VAL A 6 -15.80 11.68 -15.26
C VAL A 6 -14.73 10.92 -14.47
N SER A 7 -14.38 11.39 -13.26
CA SER A 7 -13.46 10.68 -12.36
C SER A 7 -14.14 9.51 -11.63
N ILE A 8 -15.46 9.48 -11.53
CA ILE A 8 -16.17 8.41 -10.83
C ILE A 8 -16.32 7.23 -11.78
N MET A 9 -15.44 6.22 -11.61
CA MET A 9 -15.44 5.00 -12.43
C MET A 9 -16.52 4.02 -12.02
N ASN A 10 -16.81 3.97 -10.74
CA ASN A 10 -17.91 3.23 -10.15
C ASN A 10 -18.38 3.96 -8.90
N ILE A 11 -19.68 4.09 -8.74
CA ILE A 11 -20.27 4.64 -7.53
C ILE A 11 -20.24 3.62 -6.38
N GLY A 12 -20.29 2.33 -6.70
CA GLY A 12 -20.33 1.24 -5.74
C GLY A 12 -21.70 0.92 -5.19
N SER A 13 -21.77 -0.19 -4.48
CA SER A 13 -23.00 -0.66 -3.82
C SER A 13 -23.44 0.30 -2.71
N MET A 14 -24.76 0.49 -2.60
CA MET A 14 -25.40 1.21 -1.48
C MET A 14 -25.17 0.55 -0.11
N GLY A 15 -24.52 -0.61 -0.09
CA GLY A 15 -24.10 -1.31 1.12
C GLY A 15 -22.69 -0.94 1.62
N TYR A 16 -21.99 0.01 0.99
CA TYR A 16 -20.62 0.44 1.39
C TYR A 16 -20.59 1.87 1.96
N LEU A 17 -20.30 2.89 1.17
CA LEU A 17 -20.22 4.27 1.67
C LEU A 17 -21.52 4.72 2.38
N PRO A 18 -22.74 4.38 1.93
CA PRO A 18 -23.94 4.66 2.67
C PRO A 18 -23.98 4.07 4.09
N GLN A 19 -23.34 2.93 4.34
CA GLN A 19 -23.20 2.39 5.71
C GLN A 19 -22.28 3.25 6.57
N VAL A 20 -21.25 3.87 5.99
CA VAL A 20 -20.37 4.83 6.69
C VAL A 20 -21.18 6.08 7.09
N PHE A 21 -21.99 6.63 6.17
CA PHE A 21 -22.84 7.78 6.47
C PHE A 21 -23.86 7.46 7.55
N LYS A 22 -24.52 6.31 7.47
CA LYS A 22 -25.45 5.83 8.50
C LYS A 22 -24.77 5.72 9.86
N LYS A 23 -23.55 5.17 9.90
CA LYS A 23 -22.80 5.04 11.15
C LYS A 23 -22.49 6.40 11.76
N ILE A 24 -21.89 7.33 10.99
CA ILE A 24 -21.51 8.63 11.53
C ILE A 24 -22.71 9.47 11.97
N GLU A 25 -23.87 9.37 11.28
CA GLU A 25 -25.10 10.05 11.71
C GLU A 25 -25.63 9.51 13.04
N ASN A 26 -25.49 8.19 13.28
CA ASN A 26 -26.01 7.54 14.49
C ASN A 26 -25.04 7.55 15.65
N GLU A 27 -23.76 7.23 15.43
CA GLU A 27 -22.76 7.01 16.47
C GLU A 27 -21.88 8.24 16.73
N LYS A 28 -21.89 9.23 15.81
CA LYS A 28 -21.08 10.44 15.90
C LYS A 28 -19.56 10.13 16.02
N LYS A 29 -19.13 9.01 15.44
CA LYS A 29 -17.75 8.56 15.45
C LYS A 29 -17.39 7.88 14.15
N LEU A 30 -16.19 8.21 13.61
CA LEU A 30 -15.67 7.66 12.35
C LEU A 30 -14.15 7.55 12.40
N ASN A 31 -13.64 6.36 12.06
CA ASN A 31 -12.22 6.09 11.89
C ASN A 31 -11.93 5.86 10.41
N ILE A 32 -10.99 6.62 9.84
CA ILE A 32 -10.63 6.56 8.41
C ILE A 32 -9.15 6.20 8.30
N VAL A 33 -8.81 5.29 7.38
CA VAL A 33 -7.41 5.01 7.02
C VAL A 33 -7.19 5.21 5.53
N TYR A 34 -6.09 5.87 5.18
CA TYR A 34 -5.61 6.02 3.81
C TYR A 34 -4.38 5.14 3.62
N LEU A 35 -4.50 4.09 2.84
CA LEU A 35 -3.43 3.13 2.56
C LEU A 35 -2.90 3.32 1.14
N GLY A 36 -1.57 3.49 0.99
CA GLY A 36 -0.99 3.69 -0.32
C GLY A 36 0.52 3.89 -0.33
N GLY A 37 1.00 4.41 -1.46
CA GLY A 37 2.40 4.72 -1.74
C GLY A 37 2.80 6.15 -1.32
N SER A 38 3.77 6.71 -2.08
CA SER A 38 4.33 8.05 -1.85
C SER A 38 3.31 9.18 -2.04
N ILE A 39 2.38 9.04 -2.97
CA ILE A 39 1.33 10.04 -3.20
C ILE A 39 0.41 10.10 -1.97
N THR A 40 0.05 8.94 -1.40
CA THR A 40 -0.73 8.88 -0.15
C THR A 40 0.06 9.43 1.04
N MET A 41 1.36 9.10 1.15
CA MET A 41 2.25 9.67 2.16
C MET A 41 2.26 11.21 2.10
N GLY A 42 2.15 11.80 0.90
CA GLY A 42 2.07 13.23 0.67
C GLY A 42 3.33 13.83 0.08
N CYS A 43 4.10 13.05 -0.72
CA CYS A 43 5.26 13.57 -1.44
C CYS A 43 4.90 14.82 -2.24
N ASN A 44 5.80 15.82 -2.21
CA ASN A 44 5.68 17.16 -2.84
C ASN A 44 4.58 18.07 -2.27
N ALA A 45 3.81 17.63 -1.28
CA ALA A 45 2.97 18.57 -0.53
C ALA A 45 3.87 19.43 0.37
N THR A 46 3.75 20.77 0.26
CA THR A 46 4.59 21.71 1.03
C THR A 46 4.25 21.73 2.53
N LYS A 47 3.06 21.27 2.90
CA LYS A 47 2.57 21.17 4.28
C LYS A 47 1.65 19.97 4.43
N THR A 48 1.58 19.44 5.65
CA THR A 48 0.71 18.30 5.99
C THR A 48 -0.75 18.53 5.60
N GLU A 49 -1.31 19.68 5.95
CA GLU A 49 -2.71 20.04 5.66
C GLU A 49 -3.02 20.23 4.16
N LEU A 50 -2.00 20.23 3.30
CA LEU A 50 -2.16 20.35 1.85
C LEU A 50 -2.18 19.01 1.12
N ARG A 51 -1.84 17.91 1.79
CA ARG A 51 -1.95 16.56 1.23
C ARG A 51 -3.42 16.22 0.92
N TYR A 52 -3.64 15.41 -0.10
CA TYR A 52 -5.00 14.99 -0.46
C TYR A 52 -5.71 14.25 0.69
N VAL A 53 -4.95 13.51 1.50
CA VAL A 53 -5.45 12.80 2.69
C VAL A 53 -6.09 13.77 3.66
N ASP A 54 -5.34 14.80 4.08
CA ASP A 54 -5.82 15.77 5.07
C ASP A 54 -6.96 16.63 4.54
N ARG A 55 -6.90 17.01 3.25
CA ARG A 55 -7.96 17.76 2.58
C ARG A 55 -9.26 16.96 2.45
N SER A 56 -9.18 15.67 2.08
CA SER A 56 -10.37 14.84 1.97
C SER A 56 -10.92 14.42 3.34
N ALA A 57 -10.07 14.23 4.34
CA ALA A 57 -10.49 14.02 5.73
C ALA A 57 -11.28 15.24 6.26
N LYS A 58 -10.89 16.47 5.88
CA LYS A 58 -11.60 17.71 6.25
C LYS A 58 -13.05 17.74 5.72
N TRP A 59 -13.36 17.06 4.60
CA TRP A 59 -14.73 16.95 4.11
C TRP A 59 -15.66 16.34 5.18
N TRP A 60 -15.23 15.29 5.84
CA TRP A 60 -16.00 14.62 6.91
C TRP A 60 -16.21 15.55 8.10
N GLN A 61 -15.17 16.26 8.54
CA GLN A 61 -15.26 17.21 9.65
C GLN A 61 -16.21 18.37 9.35
N THR A 62 -16.26 18.80 8.08
CA THR A 62 -17.11 19.90 7.63
C THR A 62 -18.57 19.47 7.53
N ASN A 63 -18.85 18.26 7.02
CA ASN A 63 -20.20 17.77 6.83
C ASN A 63 -20.83 17.15 8.10
N PHE A 64 -19.99 16.74 9.06
CA PHE A 64 -20.40 16.14 10.33
C PHE A 64 -19.68 16.79 11.52
N PRO A 65 -19.95 18.11 11.76
CA PRO A 65 -19.19 18.89 12.76
C PRO A 65 -19.36 18.40 14.21
N ASP A 66 -20.45 17.66 14.50
CA ASP A 66 -20.73 17.10 15.82
C ASP A 66 -20.16 15.69 16.05
N ALA A 67 -19.41 15.16 15.05
CA ALA A 67 -18.84 13.83 15.12
C ALA A 67 -17.34 13.87 15.47
N GLU A 68 -16.90 12.87 16.25
CA GLU A 68 -15.49 12.58 16.48
C GLU A 68 -14.92 11.85 15.25
N ILE A 69 -14.03 12.51 14.49
CA ILE A 69 -13.44 11.95 13.28
C ILE A 69 -11.94 11.79 13.50
N SER A 70 -11.49 10.53 13.43
CA SER A 70 -10.08 10.18 13.44
C SER A 70 -9.69 9.73 12.03
N TYR A 71 -8.51 10.12 11.56
CA TYR A 71 -7.96 9.57 10.34
C TYR A 71 -6.47 9.27 10.49
N PHE A 72 -6.01 8.27 9.75
CA PHE A 72 -4.62 7.84 9.75
C PHE A 72 -4.10 7.70 8.33
N ASN A 73 -2.96 8.33 8.06
CA ASN A 73 -2.28 8.21 6.78
C ASN A 73 -1.28 7.05 6.83
N ALA A 74 -1.63 5.92 6.22
CA ALA A 74 -0.81 4.72 6.10
C ALA A 74 -0.02 4.66 4.76
N GLY A 75 0.30 5.81 4.16
CA GLY A 75 1.16 5.92 2.99
C GLY A 75 2.62 5.63 3.33
N ILE A 76 3.29 4.79 2.54
CA ILE A 76 4.74 4.52 2.61
C ILE A 76 5.30 4.61 1.20
N GLY A 77 6.30 5.47 0.99
CA GLY A 77 6.90 5.73 -0.32
C GLY A 77 7.47 4.48 -0.98
N ALA A 78 7.39 4.43 -2.31
CA ALA A 78 7.93 3.37 -3.16
C ALA A 78 7.47 1.94 -2.76
N THR A 79 6.21 1.80 -2.30
CA THR A 79 5.63 0.50 -1.91
C THR A 79 4.42 0.15 -2.77
N THR A 80 4.23 -1.13 -3.00
CA THR A 80 3.19 -1.73 -3.84
C THR A 80 2.07 -2.37 -3.04
N SER A 81 1.00 -2.83 -3.71
CA SER A 81 -0.06 -3.62 -3.08
C SER A 81 0.44 -4.94 -2.48
N GLN A 82 1.53 -5.51 -2.99
CA GLN A 82 2.16 -6.71 -2.44
C GLN A 82 2.67 -6.47 -1.01
N PHE A 83 3.31 -5.33 -0.75
CA PHE A 83 3.63 -4.95 0.62
C PHE A 83 2.39 -4.44 1.36
N GLY A 84 1.46 -3.79 0.66
CA GLY A 84 0.19 -3.34 1.21
C GLY A 84 -0.56 -4.45 1.93
N VAL A 85 -0.72 -5.62 1.29
CA VAL A 85 -1.43 -6.77 1.87
C VAL A 85 -0.69 -7.37 3.06
N ALA A 86 0.65 -7.37 3.05
CA ALA A 86 1.45 -7.91 4.16
C ALA A 86 1.39 -7.04 5.44
N ARG A 87 1.28 -5.69 5.26
CA ARG A 87 1.24 -4.73 6.38
C ARG A 87 -0.16 -4.29 6.79
N VAL A 88 -1.21 -4.76 6.10
CA VAL A 88 -2.58 -4.27 6.31
C VAL A 88 -3.08 -4.52 7.74
N GLN A 89 -2.68 -5.61 8.39
CA GLN A 89 -3.08 -5.89 9.76
C GLN A 89 -2.59 -4.79 10.71
N GLU A 90 -1.30 -4.57 10.76
CA GLU A 90 -0.65 -3.64 11.69
C GLU A 90 -0.97 -2.17 11.37
N HIS A 91 -0.89 -1.81 10.08
CA HIS A 91 -0.99 -0.41 9.68
C HIS A 91 -2.42 0.08 9.41
N VAL A 92 -3.38 -0.84 9.25
CA VAL A 92 -4.76 -0.50 8.92
C VAL A 92 -5.74 -1.13 9.90
N LEU A 93 -5.82 -2.46 9.97
CA LEU A 93 -6.90 -3.15 10.70
C LEU A 93 -6.81 -2.99 12.22
N ASP A 94 -5.61 -2.92 12.79
CA ASP A 94 -5.41 -2.64 14.23
C ASP A 94 -5.89 -1.24 14.63
N LYS A 95 -6.09 -0.34 13.67
CA LYS A 95 -6.71 0.98 13.88
C LYS A 95 -8.24 0.93 13.92
N GLN A 96 -8.83 -0.25 13.66
CA GLN A 96 -10.29 -0.45 13.61
C GLN A 96 -11.01 0.56 12.68
N PRO A 97 -10.60 0.68 11.39
CA PRO A 97 -11.18 1.66 10.49
C PRO A 97 -12.61 1.29 10.11
N ASP A 98 -13.45 2.31 9.92
CA ASP A 98 -14.76 2.20 9.30
C ASP A 98 -14.69 2.36 7.78
N LEU A 99 -13.75 3.21 7.32
CA LEU A 99 -13.53 3.55 5.93
C LEU A 99 -12.05 3.45 5.60
N VAL A 100 -11.74 2.78 4.49
CA VAL A 100 -10.36 2.67 3.98
C VAL A 100 -10.29 3.18 2.55
N PHE A 101 -9.40 4.13 2.29
CA PHE A 101 -9.00 4.52 0.94
C PHE A 101 -7.75 3.75 0.54
N VAL A 102 -7.71 3.18 -0.67
CA VAL A 102 -6.58 2.39 -1.18
C VAL A 102 -6.04 2.98 -2.47
N GLU A 103 -4.71 3.26 -2.51
CA GLU A 103 -4.02 3.86 -3.65
C GLU A 103 -2.64 3.20 -3.87
N PHE A 104 -2.49 2.44 -4.95
CA PHE A 104 -1.22 1.84 -5.40
C PHE A 104 -1.06 1.88 -6.92
N SER A 105 -1.90 2.66 -7.62
CA SER A 105 -2.06 2.58 -9.07
C SER A 105 -0.83 2.99 -9.87
N VAL A 106 0.08 3.77 -9.29
CA VAL A 106 1.35 4.17 -9.91
C VAL A 106 2.54 3.31 -9.47
N ASN A 107 2.37 2.51 -8.43
CA ASN A 107 3.41 1.63 -7.89
C ASN A 107 3.27 0.19 -8.41
N ASP A 108 2.04 -0.27 -8.59
CA ASP A 108 1.74 -1.57 -9.17
C ASP A 108 1.91 -1.53 -10.70
N SER A 109 2.38 -2.60 -11.29
CA SER A 109 2.31 -2.80 -12.73
C SER A 109 1.04 -3.56 -13.13
N SER A 110 0.65 -3.48 -14.42
CA SER A 110 -0.48 -4.25 -14.95
C SER A 110 -0.09 -5.72 -15.17
N SER A 111 0.21 -6.45 -14.09
CA SER A 111 0.63 -7.84 -14.11
C SER A 111 -0.29 -8.75 -13.28
N PRO A 112 -0.31 -10.06 -13.54
CA PRO A 112 -1.07 -11.01 -12.74
C PRO A 112 -0.72 -10.98 -11.25
N LEU A 113 0.55 -10.77 -10.90
CA LEU A 113 1.01 -10.65 -9.51
C LEU A 113 0.28 -9.50 -8.80
N PHE A 114 0.31 -8.30 -9.38
CA PHE A 114 -0.32 -7.13 -8.75
C PHE A 114 -1.84 -7.18 -8.79
N MET A 115 -2.43 -7.84 -9.77
CA MET A 115 -3.88 -8.11 -9.75
C MET A 115 -4.25 -8.99 -8.55
N GLU A 116 -3.47 -10.03 -8.29
CA GLU A 116 -3.70 -10.96 -7.17
C GLU A 116 -3.42 -10.33 -5.80
N THR A 117 -2.32 -9.58 -5.64
CA THR A 117 -1.99 -8.92 -4.38
C THR A 117 -2.96 -7.80 -4.05
N TYR A 118 -3.39 -7.03 -5.06
CA TYR A 118 -4.39 -5.98 -4.90
C TYR A 118 -5.76 -6.56 -4.53
N GLU A 119 -6.20 -7.63 -5.19
CA GLU A 119 -7.41 -8.34 -4.79
C GLU A 119 -7.33 -8.89 -3.37
N SER A 120 -6.22 -9.56 -3.03
CA SER A 120 -6.00 -10.12 -1.70
C SER A 120 -6.08 -9.04 -0.61
N LEU A 121 -5.52 -7.85 -0.88
CA LEU A 121 -5.63 -6.69 -0.01
C LEU A 121 -7.09 -6.23 0.14
N VAL A 122 -7.80 -6.03 -0.97
CA VAL A 122 -9.22 -5.61 -0.97
C VAL A 122 -10.10 -6.60 -0.22
N ARG A 123 -9.94 -7.89 -0.47
CA ARG A 123 -10.69 -8.95 0.22
C ARG A 123 -10.45 -8.95 1.73
N ARG A 124 -9.17 -8.80 2.13
CA ARG A 124 -8.80 -8.75 3.54
C ARG A 124 -9.45 -7.56 4.25
N LEU A 125 -9.51 -6.40 3.61
CA LEU A 125 -10.21 -5.22 4.11
C LEU A 125 -11.73 -5.47 4.19
N LEU A 126 -12.34 -6.04 3.14
CA LEU A 126 -13.78 -6.29 3.09
C LEU A 126 -14.25 -7.34 4.11
N LYS A 127 -13.39 -8.30 4.49
CA LYS A 127 -13.66 -9.31 5.51
C LYS A 127 -13.59 -8.76 6.94
N ALA A 128 -12.89 -7.66 7.16
CA ALA A 128 -12.76 -7.08 8.48
C ALA A 128 -14.09 -6.50 8.96
N GLU A 129 -14.52 -6.85 10.18
CA GLU A 129 -15.82 -6.44 10.75
C GLU A 129 -15.94 -4.92 10.92
N SER A 130 -14.83 -4.25 11.30
CA SER A 130 -14.80 -2.79 11.45
C SER A 130 -15.04 -2.07 10.12
N VAL A 131 -14.51 -2.59 8.99
CA VAL A 131 -14.53 -1.92 7.70
C VAL A 131 -15.93 -1.97 7.07
N LYS A 132 -16.55 -0.79 6.93
CA LYS A 132 -17.85 -0.62 6.27
C LYS A 132 -17.69 -0.40 4.77
N ALA A 133 -16.66 0.37 4.38
CA ALA A 133 -16.39 0.67 2.97
C ALA A 133 -14.89 0.71 2.66
N VAL A 134 -14.57 0.34 1.41
CA VAL A 134 -13.26 0.52 0.78
C VAL A 134 -13.46 1.38 -0.46
N VAL A 135 -12.70 2.45 -0.63
CA VAL A 135 -12.70 3.33 -1.81
C VAL A 135 -11.38 3.19 -2.53
N LEU A 136 -11.41 2.92 -3.82
CA LEU A 136 -10.22 2.77 -4.65
C LEU A 136 -9.88 4.08 -5.35
N ILE A 137 -8.59 4.46 -5.35
CA ILE A 137 -8.10 5.69 -5.99
C ILE A 137 -7.05 5.30 -7.01
N ASN A 138 -7.20 5.81 -8.24
CA ASN A 138 -6.26 5.60 -9.34
C ASN A 138 -5.61 6.93 -9.74
N ASN A 139 -4.37 7.14 -9.29
CA ASN A 139 -3.48 8.20 -9.77
C ASN A 139 -2.82 7.81 -11.10
N LEU A 140 -1.86 8.61 -11.59
CA LEU A 140 -1.22 8.40 -12.90
C LEU A 140 0.22 8.94 -12.88
N PHE A 141 1.02 8.47 -13.84
CA PHE A 141 2.16 9.23 -14.33
C PHE A 141 1.63 10.32 -15.26
N TYR A 142 1.93 11.57 -14.93
CA TYR A 142 1.28 12.73 -15.58
C TYR A 142 1.70 12.93 -17.04
N ASP A 143 2.92 12.51 -17.40
CA ASP A 143 3.45 12.62 -18.78
C ASP A 143 2.86 11.57 -19.73
N THR A 144 2.72 10.33 -19.27
CA THR A 144 2.29 9.20 -20.09
C THR A 144 0.83 8.78 -19.88
N GLY A 145 0.23 9.19 -18.76
CA GLY A 145 -1.06 8.69 -18.32
C GLY A 145 -1.01 7.21 -17.88
N THR A 146 0.19 6.64 -17.70
CA THR A 146 0.36 5.24 -17.32
C THR A 146 -0.05 5.02 -15.86
N ASN A 147 -0.68 3.90 -15.58
CA ASN A 147 -0.98 3.39 -14.24
C ASN A 147 -1.56 1.96 -14.32
N ALA A 148 -1.79 1.34 -13.18
CA ALA A 148 -2.38 0.00 -13.06
C ALA A 148 -3.93 0.01 -12.96
N GLN A 149 -4.62 1.12 -13.25
CA GLN A 149 -6.08 1.20 -13.06
C GLN A 149 -6.86 0.13 -13.83
N GLY A 150 -6.32 -0.43 -14.91
CA GLY A 150 -7.00 -1.50 -15.65
C GLY A 150 -7.29 -2.71 -14.77
N ILE A 151 -6.28 -3.19 -14.04
CA ILE A 151 -6.43 -4.32 -13.11
C ILE A 151 -7.13 -3.91 -11.82
N HIS A 152 -6.85 -2.71 -11.28
CA HIS A 152 -7.49 -2.21 -10.06
C HIS A 152 -9.00 -2.00 -10.27
N ASN A 153 -9.42 -1.46 -11.42
CA ASN A 153 -10.83 -1.30 -11.76
C ASN A 153 -11.52 -2.64 -11.95
N ALA A 154 -10.87 -3.65 -12.56
CA ALA A 154 -11.44 -4.99 -12.69
C ALA A 154 -11.78 -5.58 -11.32
N ILE A 155 -10.87 -5.45 -10.35
CA ILE A 155 -11.11 -5.87 -8.97
C ILE A 155 -12.21 -5.01 -8.32
N GLY A 156 -12.14 -3.69 -8.43
CA GLY A 156 -13.14 -2.79 -7.84
C GLY A 156 -14.55 -3.04 -8.37
N LEU A 157 -14.71 -3.30 -9.67
CA LEU A 157 -15.99 -3.63 -10.31
C LEU A 157 -16.50 -5.02 -9.87
N HIS A 158 -15.60 -6.01 -9.72
CA HIS A 158 -15.97 -7.34 -9.25
C HIS A 158 -16.58 -7.31 -7.84
N TYR A 159 -16.10 -6.43 -6.96
CA TYR A 159 -16.61 -6.24 -5.60
C TYR A 159 -17.62 -5.09 -5.50
N ASP A 160 -17.98 -4.45 -6.61
CA ASP A 160 -18.88 -3.28 -6.68
C ASP A 160 -18.47 -2.15 -5.71
N LEU A 161 -17.17 -1.82 -5.70
CA LEU A 161 -16.58 -0.79 -4.83
C LEU A 161 -16.63 0.60 -5.48
N PRO A 162 -16.72 1.67 -4.69
CA PRO A 162 -16.53 3.03 -5.18
C PRO A 162 -15.11 3.23 -5.72
N ILE A 163 -14.97 3.81 -6.92
CA ILE A 163 -13.69 4.00 -7.60
C ILE A 163 -13.56 5.44 -8.13
N VAL A 164 -12.48 6.12 -7.76
CA VAL A 164 -12.08 7.42 -8.29
C VAL A 164 -10.86 7.28 -9.19
N SER A 165 -10.95 7.75 -10.43
CA SER A 165 -9.81 7.84 -11.36
C SER A 165 -9.38 9.30 -11.56
N VAL A 166 -8.24 9.65 -10.98
CA VAL A 166 -7.57 10.92 -11.21
C VAL A 166 -7.14 11.02 -12.68
N ARG A 167 -6.65 9.91 -13.23
CA ARG A 167 -6.24 9.82 -14.64
C ARG A 167 -7.35 10.24 -15.60
N ASN A 168 -8.56 9.72 -15.42
CA ASN A 168 -9.67 10.00 -16.34
C ASN A 168 -10.10 11.47 -16.30
N TYR A 169 -9.86 12.16 -15.19
CA TYR A 169 -10.16 13.59 -15.06
C TYR A 169 -9.10 14.48 -15.67
N ILE A 170 -7.82 14.27 -15.31
CA ILE A 170 -6.76 15.22 -15.63
C ILE A 170 -6.03 14.92 -16.95
N PHE A 171 -5.85 13.63 -17.29
CA PHE A 171 -5.02 13.28 -18.44
C PHE A 171 -5.57 13.77 -19.79
N PRO A 172 -6.89 13.73 -20.07
CA PRO A 172 -7.44 14.34 -21.28
C PRO A 172 -7.18 15.86 -21.34
N GLU A 173 -7.26 16.58 -20.21
CA GLU A 173 -6.98 18.01 -20.15
C GLU A 173 -5.50 18.33 -20.45
N ILE A 174 -4.59 17.45 -19.96
CA ILE A 174 -3.15 17.54 -20.29
C ILE A 174 -2.93 17.32 -21.78
N GLN A 175 -3.53 16.29 -22.36
CA GLN A 175 -3.37 15.95 -23.79
C GLN A 175 -3.91 17.06 -24.70
N LEU A 176 -4.96 17.75 -24.29
CA LEU A 176 -5.55 18.90 -25.02
C LEU A 176 -4.80 20.21 -24.77
N GLY A 177 -3.82 20.25 -23.87
CA GLY A 177 -3.10 21.45 -23.50
C GLY A 177 -3.95 22.48 -22.71
N ASN A 178 -5.03 22.03 -22.11
CA ASN A 178 -5.95 22.89 -21.34
C ASN A 178 -5.40 23.23 -19.94
N VAL A 179 -4.37 22.50 -19.46
CA VAL A 179 -3.75 22.69 -18.16
C VAL A 179 -2.23 22.73 -18.30
N CYS A 180 -1.57 23.53 -17.45
CA CYS A 180 -0.13 23.55 -17.33
C CYS A 180 0.29 22.37 -16.45
N LEU A 181 1.06 21.43 -17.01
CA LEU A 181 1.49 20.21 -16.30
C LEU A 181 2.29 20.52 -15.03
N ALA A 182 3.16 21.54 -15.08
CA ALA A 182 4.00 21.96 -13.96
C ALA A 182 3.19 22.47 -12.75
N ASP A 183 1.93 22.85 -12.94
CA ASP A 183 1.06 23.26 -11.83
C ASP A 183 0.64 22.04 -10.98
N TYR A 184 0.57 20.86 -11.58
CA TYR A 184 0.06 19.62 -10.95
C TYR A 184 1.15 18.67 -10.49
N THR A 185 2.32 18.68 -11.10
CA THR A 185 3.46 17.82 -10.76
C THR A 185 4.79 18.49 -11.12
N ALA A 186 5.83 18.25 -10.30
CA ALA A 186 7.18 18.72 -10.56
C ALA A 186 8.09 17.64 -11.18
N ASP A 187 7.76 16.35 -11.00
CA ASP A 187 8.58 15.19 -11.37
C ASP A 187 7.80 14.15 -12.22
N MET A 188 6.66 14.56 -12.79
CA MET A 188 5.75 13.74 -13.60
C MET A 188 5.03 12.61 -12.84
N LEU A 189 5.25 12.48 -11.54
CA LEU A 189 4.65 11.44 -10.69
C LEU A 189 3.94 12.03 -9.47
N HIS A 190 4.69 12.76 -8.64
CA HIS A 190 4.16 13.24 -7.37
C HIS A 190 3.43 14.58 -7.54
N PRO A 191 2.20 14.68 -6.99
CA PRO A 191 1.41 15.89 -7.13
C PRO A 191 1.99 17.05 -6.31
N THR A 192 1.94 18.26 -6.87
CA THR A 192 2.12 19.53 -6.13
C THR A 192 0.97 19.76 -5.16
N ASP A 193 0.98 20.87 -4.41
CA ASP A 193 -0.16 21.27 -3.57
C ASP A 193 -1.47 21.41 -4.37
N LEU A 194 -1.39 21.87 -5.64
CA LEU A 194 -2.55 21.95 -6.53
C LEU A 194 -2.96 20.55 -7.01
N GLY A 195 -2.00 19.67 -7.32
CA GLY A 195 -2.27 18.27 -7.66
C GLY A 195 -2.94 17.53 -6.50
N HIS A 196 -2.42 17.68 -5.28
CA HIS A 196 -3.06 17.12 -4.08
C HIS A 196 -4.47 17.67 -3.84
N LYS A 197 -4.65 18.99 -4.07
CA LYS A 197 -5.98 19.60 -3.99
C LYS A 197 -6.95 19.00 -5.00
N MET A 198 -6.51 18.80 -6.23
CA MET A 198 -7.31 18.17 -7.28
C MET A 198 -7.73 16.75 -6.88
N ILE A 199 -6.80 15.90 -6.41
CA ILE A 199 -7.13 14.54 -5.93
C ILE A 199 -8.18 14.58 -4.83
N ALA A 200 -8.01 15.45 -3.83
CA ALA A 200 -8.97 15.63 -2.76
C ALA A 200 -10.34 16.08 -3.28
N ASP A 201 -10.37 17.04 -4.21
CA ASP A 201 -11.62 17.52 -4.82
C ASP A 201 -12.40 16.43 -5.55
N LEU A 202 -11.70 15.47 -6.20
CA LEU A 202 -12.33 14.32 -6.88
C LEU A 202 -12.88 13.31 -5.88
N ILE A 203 -12.16 13.05 -4.79
CA ILE A 203 -12.64 12.22 -3.68
C ILE A 203 -13.88 12.86 -3.05
N CYS A 204 -13.83 14.16 -2.75
CA CYS A 204 -14.97 14.88 -2.20
C CYS A 204 -16.18 14.86 -3.13
N ASN A 205 -15.99 14.95 -4.45
CA ASN A 205 -17.07 14.84 -5.44
C ASN A 205 -17.75 13.46 -5.40
N LEU A 206 -16.98 12.36 -5.23
CA LEU A 206 -17.55 11.04 -4.99
C LEU A 206 -18.37 11.03 -3.69
N LEU A 207 -17.81 11.56 -2.58
CA LEU A 207 -18.48 11.60 -1.28
C LEU A 207 -19.78 12.42 -1.33
N ASP A 208 -19.79 13.59 -1.98
CA ASP A 208 -21.00 14.42 -2.17
C ASP A 208 -22.08 13.67 -2.96
N THR A 209 -21.68 12.99 -4.03
CA THR A 209 -22.56 12.18 -4.87
C THR A 209 -23.18 11.04 -4.07
N GLU A 210 -22.36 10.27 -3.38
CA GLU A 210 -22.79 9.14 -2.54
C GLU A 210 -23.66 9.59 -1.36
N TYR A 211 -23.29 10.71 -0.71
CA TYR A 211 -24.12 11.25 0.39
C TYR A 211 -25.49 11.71 -0.10
N SER A 212 -25.55 12.30 -1.31
CA SER A 212 -26.84 12.65 -1.94
C SER A 212 -27.70 11.43 -2.22
N TYR A 213 -27.11 10.32 -2.67
CA TYR A 213 -27.84 9.05 -2.86
C TYR A 213 -28.29 8.45 -1.53
N TYR A 214 -27.41 8.42 -0.53
CA TYR A 214 -27.73 7.97 0.81
C TYR A 214 -28.93 8.74 1.41
N LYS A 215 -28.95 10.07 1.27
CA LYS A 215 -30.08 10.90 1.77
C LYS A 215 -31.41 10.60 1.08
N LYS A 216 -31.39 10.10 -0.15
CA LYS A 216 -32.61 9.77 -0.93
C LYS A 216 -33.06 8.33 -0.73
N LEU A 217 -32.09 7.39 -0.67
CA LEU A 217 -32.36 5.95 -0.77
C LEU A 217 -32.07 5.21 0.54
N GLY A 218 -31.28 5.80 1.45
CA GLY A 218 -30.78 5.14 2.64
C GLY A 218 -29.59 4.24 2.35
N ALA A 219 -29.21 3.43 3.34
CA ALA A 219 -28.13 2.45 3.24
C ALA A 219 -28.70 1.03 3.17
N GLU A 220 -28.19 0.24 2.24
CA GLU A 220 -28.46 -1.19 2.14
C GLU A 220 -27.52 -2.00 3.06
N LYS A 221 -27.77 -3.30 3.17
CA LYS A 221 -26.83 -4.20 3.86
C LYS A 221 -25.53 -4.31 3.06
N LYS A 222 -24.40 -4.43 3.76
CA LYS A 222 -23.12 -4.74 3.13
C LYS A 222 -23.28 -6.00 2.28
N PRO A 223 -22.86 -5.99 1.00
CA PRO A 223 -22.96 -7.15 0.13
C PRO A 223 -22.21 -8.35 0.69
N SER A 224 -22.68 -9.56 0.36
CA SER A 224 -21.89 -10.77 0.58
C SER A 224 -20.64 -10.71 -0.30
N LEU A 225 -19.51 -11.12 0.27
CA LEU A 225 -18.26 -11.14 -0.48
C LEU A 225 -18.34 -12.22 -1.58
N PRO A 226 -18.16 -11.88 -2.86
CA PRO A 226 -18.15 -12.87 -3.93
C PRO A 226 -16.93 -13.77 -3.87
N GLU A 227 -16.94 -14.85 -4.66
CA GLU A 227 -15.73 -15.67 -4.87
C GLU A 227 -14.58 -14.80 -5.39
N PRO A 228 -13.33 -15.17 -5.08
CA PRO A 228 -12.18 -14.42 -5.58
C PRO A 228 -12.14 -14.38 -7.11
N PHE A 229 -11.72 -13.26 -7.67
CA PHE A 229 -11.47 -13.08 -9.09
C PHE A 229 -10.15 -13.74 -9.54
N THR A 230 -9.14 -13.74 -8.64
CA THR A 230 -7.84 -14.40 -8.80
C THR A 230 -7.73 -15.58 -7.83
N ALA A 231 -6.57 -16.23 -7.76
CA ALA A 231 -6.31 -17.23 -6.72
C ALA A 231 -6.27 -16.64 -5.29
N SER A 232 -6.04 -15.33 -5.17
CA SER A 232 -6.03 -14.58 -3.90
C SER A 232 -5.13 -15.21 -2.82
N ARG A 233 -3.94 -15.72 -3.22
CA ARG A 233 -3.02 -16.46 -2.37
C ARG A 233 -2.37 -15.62 -1.26
N TYR A 234 -2.39 -14.29 -1.40
CA TYR A 234 -1.80 -13.36 -0.42
C TYR A 234 -2.79 -12.88 0.65
N GLU A 235 -4.04 -13.35 0.64
CA GLU A 235 -5.10 -12.82 1.51
C GLU A 235 -4.80 -13.02 3.01
N ASP A 236 -4.08 -14.06 3.37
CA ASP A 236 -3.66 -14.35 4.75
C ASP A 236 -2.19 -13.99 5.04
N ALA A 237 -1.58 -13.13 4.21
CA ALA A 237 -0.19 -12.74 4.35
C ALA A 237 0.13 -12.26 5.77
N GLN A 238 1.22 -12.77 6.34
CA GLN A 238 1.75 -12.41 7.65
C GLN A 238 3.17 -11.85 7.51
N ARG A 239 3.47 -10.83 8.28
CA ARG A 239 4.77 -10.16 8.30
C ARG A 239 5.46 -10.40 9.63
N PHE A 240 6.69 -10.91 9.59
CA PHE A 240 7.51 -11.18 10.77
C PHE A 240 8.69 -10.23 10.84
N GLN A 241 8.86 -9.61 12.00
CA GLN A 241 9.93 -8.69 12.33
C GLN A 241 10.58 -9.07 13.66
N ASN A 242 11.63 -8.38 14.07
CA ASN A 242 12.43 -8.74 15.25
C ASN A 242 11.66 -8.74 16.58
N TYR A 243 10.49 -8.09 16.63
CA TYR A 243 9.60 -8.08 17.79
C TYR A 243 8.50 -9.17 17.72
N SER A 244 8.34 -9.86 16.59
CA SER A 244 7.28 -10.86 16.40
C SER A 244 7.79 -12.28 16.16
N CYS A 245 9.11 -12.48 15.96
CA CYS A 245 9.72 -13.81 15.85
C CYS A 245 11.18 -13.79 16.36
N SER A 246 11.70 -15.02 16.61
CA SER A 246 13.06 -15.21 17.17
C SER A 246 13.85 -16.17 16.27
N PRO A 247 14.51 -15.70 15.22
CA PRO A 247 15.35 -16.52 14.36
C PRO A 247 16.65 -16.94 15.06
N VAL A 248 17.30 -17.99 14.53
CA VAL A 248 18.67 -18.33 14.91
C VAL A 248 19.63 -17.39 14.16
N MET A 249 20.53 -16.73 14.87
CA MET A 249 21.43 -15.71 14.31
C MET A 249 22.90 -16.05 14.61
N GLU A 250 23.74 -15.86 13.60
CA GLU A 250 25.18 -15.87 13.70
C GLU A 250 25.71 -14.65 12.91
N GLY A 251 26.19 -13.64 13.63
CA GLY A 251 26.67 -12.38 13.04
C GLY A 251 25.57 -11.41 12.56
N PHE A 252 24.29 -11.78 12.64
CA PHE A 252 23.16 -10.86 12.57
C PHE A 252 22.77 -10.40 13.97
N GLU A 253 22.24 -9.19 14.06
CA GLU A 253 21.65 -8.64 15.29
C GLU A 253 20.33 -7.95 14.99
N PRO A 254 19.39 -7.88 15.96
CA PRO A 254 18.17 -7.12 15.80
C PRO A 254 18.50 -5.64 15.58
N ASP A 255 17.82 -5.02 14.60
CA ASP A 255 17.87 -3.58 14.44
C ASP A 255 17.11 -2.90 15.58
N THR A 256 17.82 -2.11 16.39
CA THR A 256 17.28 -1.37 17.53
C THR A 256 17.16 0.12 17.26
N HIS A 257 17.44 0.59 16.05
CA HIS A 257 17.29 2.00 15.71
C HIS A 257 15.81 2.41 15.81
N ALA A 258 15.58 3.53 16.47
CA ALA A 258 14.26 4.12 16.52
C ALA A 258 13.86 4.62 15.14
N ALA A 259 12.65 4.34 14.73
CA ALA A 259 12.11 4.91 13.50
C ALA A 259 12.04 6.43 13.63
N GLU A 260 12.55 7.15 12.64
CA GLU A 260 12.40 8.62 12.57
C GLU A 260 10.93 9.02 12.40
N GLN A 261 10.18 8.22 11.66
CA GLN A 261 8.75 8.38 11.43
C GLN A 261 8.06 7.01 11.48
N TRP A 262 6.77 7.00 11.80
CA TRP A 262 6.00 5.74 11.78
C TRP A 262 6.00 5.09 10.38
N SER A 263 6.06 5.89 9.31
CA SER A 263 6.09 5.46 7.91
C SER A 263 7.46 4.96 7.42
N ASP A 264 8.49 5.00 8.28
CA ASP A 264 9.80 4.47 7.95
C ASP A 264 9.70 2.94 7.74
N PRO A 265 9.93 2.43 6.51
CA PRO A 265 9.89 1.00 6.23
C PRO A 265 11.13 0.27 6.71
N PHE A 266 12.24 0.98 7.02
CA PHE A 266 13.57 0.43 7.33
C PHE A 266 13.77 0.24 8.84
N LYS A 267 12.82 -0.41 9.51
CA LYS A 267 12.86 -0.62 10.96
C LYS A 267 12.35 -1.99 11.37
N GLY A 268 12.72 -2.40 12.57
CA GLY A 268 12.19 -3.62 13.19
C GLY A 268 12.69 -4.91 12.56
N GLY A 269 13.78 -4.84 11.80
CA GLY A 269 14.40 -5.98 11.15
C GLY A 269 15.67 -6.46 11.83
N TRP A 270 16.61 -6.96 11.03
CA TRP A 270 17.92 -7.47 11.47
C TRP A 270 19.00 -6.91 10.57
N ILE A 271 20.17 -6.67 11.13
CA ILE A 271 21.32 -6.12 10.43
C ILE A 271 22.55 -7.03 10.55
N ALA A 272 23.37 -7.07 9.51
CA ALA A 272 24.65 -7.75 9.49
C ALA A 272 25.67 -7.00 8.63
N HIS A 273 26.95 -7.15 8.96
CA HIS A 273 28.05 -6.47 8.24
C HIS A 273 28.97 -7.44 7.54
N LYS A 274 29.26 -8.59 8.18
CA LYS A 274 30.39 -9.45 7.83
C LYS A 274 29.98 -10.57 6.90
N GLN A 275 30.86 -10.88 5.94
CA GLN A 275 30.78 -12.07 5.13
C GLN A 275 30.65 -13.32 6.03
N GLY A 276 29.77 -14.23 5.64
CA GLY A 276 29.48 -15.45 6.38
C GLY A 276 28.46 -15.28 7.53
N SER A 277 28.05 -14.04 7.89
CA SER A 277 26.94 -13.84 8.82
C SER A 277 25.68 -14.53 8.29
N CYS A 278 24.97 -15.22 9.18
CA CYS A 278 23.81 -16.05 8.84
C CYS A 278 22.64 -15.78 9.77
N ILE A 279 21.42 -15.75 9.22
CA ILE A 279 20.16 -15.75 9.97
C ILE A 279 19.22 -16.81 9.41
N LYS A 280 18.56 -17.55 10.30
CA LYS A 280 17.71 -18.69 9.93
C LYS A 280 16.35 -18.61 10.59
N PHE A 281 15.30 -18.75 9.77
CA PHE A 281 13.91 -18.77 10.16
C PHE A 281 13.30 -20.15 9.87
N ASN A 282 12.37 -20.57 10.74
CA ASN A 282 11.41 -21.63 10.43
C ASN A 282 10.05 -20.93 10.21
N VAL A 283 9.48 -21.08 9.05
CA VAL A 283 8.23 -20.43 8.65
C VAL A 283 7.31 -21.42 7.94
N SER A 284 6.00 -21.17 8.01
CA SER A 284 5.00 -21.94 7.28
C SER A 284 4.41 -21.08 6.16
N GLY A 285 4.34 -21.64 4.95
CA GLY A 285 3.78 -20.89 3.82
C GLY A 285 3.71 -21.66 2.52
N SER A 286 2.89 -21.21 1.59
CA SER A 286 2.93 -21.53 0.16
C SER A 286 3.66 -20.46 -0.65
N ILE A 287 3.80 -19.28 -0.07
CA ILE A 287 4.57 -18.15 -0.58
C ILE A 287 5.44 -17.63 0.55
N ILE A 288 6.72 -17.37 0.26
CA ILE A 288 7.66 -16.75 1.20
C ILE A 288 8.36 -15.60 0.49
N MET A 289 8.34 -14.43 1.12
CA MET A 289 8.97 -13.20 0.61
C MET A 289 9.92 -12.64 1.66
N LEU A 290 10.99 -12.03 1.19
CA LEU A 290 11.94 -11.28 2.02
C LEU A 290 11.84 -9.79 1.68
N GLN A 291 11.77 -8.97 2.72
CA GLN A 291 11.85 -7.53 2.60
C GLN A 291 13.21 -7.08 3.09
N TYR A 292 13.97 -6.40 2.25
CA TYR A 292 15.31 -5.91 2.59
C TYR A 292 15.57 -4.53 1.97
N ARG A 293 16.54 -3.81 2.52
CA ARG A 293 16.92 -2.49 2.03
C ARG A 293 17.90 -2.62 0.87
N LYS A 294 17.58 -2.01 -0.27
CA LYS A 294 18.54 -1.63 -1.29
C LYS A 294 18.96 -0.17 -1.07
N THR A 295 20.23 0.13 -1.20
CA THR A 295 20.76 1.47 -0.91
C THR A 295 21.59 2.04 -2.05
N ILE A 296 21.50 3.36 -2.25
CA ILE A 296 22.35 4.13 -3.15
C ILE A 296 23.78 4.28 -2.63
N ASN A 297 24.01 3.94 -1.34
CA ASN A 297 25.33 4.01 -0.69
C ASN A 297 26.18 2.78 -1.03
N LYS A 298 26.73 2.73 -2.24
CA LYS A 298 27.52 1.62 -2.78
C LYS A 298 29.02 1.68 -2.40
N PRO A 299 29.71 0.51 -2.41
CA PRO A 299 29.16 -0.84 -2.50
C PRO A 299 28.42 -1.21 -1.22
N ALA A 300 27.25 -1.86 -1.39
CA ALA A 300 26.44 -2.42 -0.31
C ALA A 300 26.63 -3.95 -0.24
N PRO A 301 26.33 -4.60 0.90
CA PRO A 301 26.49 -6.04 1.01
C PRO A 301 25.56 -6.81 0.04
N VAL A 302 26.01 -8.00 -0.35
CA VAL A 302 25.21 -8.96 -1.11
C VAL A 302 24.98 -10.20 -0.25
N ALA A 303 23.76 -10.71 -0.25
CA ALA A 303 23.40 -11.92 0.48
C ALA A 303 22.71 -12.94 -0.45
N TYR A 304 22.56 -14.17 0.02
CA TYR A 304 21.73 -15.18 -0.62
C TYR A 304 20.72 -15.73 0.37
N ALA A 305 19.50 -15.93 -0.13
CA ALA A 305 18.48 -16.73 0.57
C ALA A 305 18.52 -18.18 0.07
N VAL A 306 18.45 -19.12 0.98
CA VAL A 306 18.41 -20.57 0.74
C VAL A 306 17.17 -21.12 1.41
N ILE A 307 16.33 -21.84 0.66
CA ILE A 307 15.13 -22.51 1.17
C ILE A 307 15.44 -24.01 1.35
N ASP A 308 15.10 -24.54 2.52
CA ASP A 308 15.20 -25.97 2.85
C ASP A 308 16.58 -26.60 2.57
N GLY A 309 17.64 -25.78 2.66
CA GLY A 309 19.01 -26.18 2.39
C GLY A 309 19.37 -26.34 0.91
N ASP A 310 18.48 -25.97 -0.02
CA ASP A 310 18.74 -26.04 -1.47
C ASP A 310 19.68 -24.92 -1.92
N ARG A 311 20.98 -25.17 -1.80
CA ARG A 311 22.03 -24.21 -2.19
C ARG A 311 22.22 -24.08 -3.71
N GLN A 312 21.60 -24.97 -4.51
CA GLN A 312 21.69 -24.88 -5.97
C GLN A 312 20.73 -23.83 -6.53
N ASN A 313 19.59 -23.64 -5.86
CA ASN A 313 18.54 -22.67 -6.23
C ASN A 313 18.50 -21.47 -5.26
N LYS A 314 19.67 -21.03 -4.76
CA LYS A 314 19.75 -19.86 -3.89
C LYS A 314 19.32 -18.58 -4.62
N VAL A 315 18.56 -17.71 -3.93
CA VAL A 315 18.08 -16.45 -4.46
C VAL A 315 19.03 -15.31 -4.04
N LEU A 316 19.45 -14.50 -5.01
CA LEU A 316 20.34 -13.36 -4.79
C LEU A 316 19.58 -12.20 -4.13
N LEU A 317 20.11 -11.67 -3.04
CA LEU A 317 19.65 -10.48 -2.35
C LEU A 317 20.72 -9.39 -2.45
N ASP A 318 20.73 -8.67 -3.55
CA ASP A 318 21.69 -7.59 -3.79
C ASP A 318 21.18 -6.28 -3.19
N ALA A 319 21.87 -5.79 -2.14
CA ALA A 319 21.49 -4.54 -1.48
C ALA A 319 21.97 -3.28 -2.23
N ASN A 320 22.68 -3.41 -3.36
CA ASN A 320 23.00 -2.26 -4.21
C ASN A 320 21.77 -1.77 -4.96
N PHE A 321 21.57 -0.46 -5.00
CA PHE A 321 20.49 0.17 -5.76
C PHE A 321 21.08 1.11 -6.81
N ASP A 322 20.68 0.92 -8.07
CA ASP A 322 21.27 1.63 -9.21
C ASP A 322 20.65 3.00 -9.51
N GLU A 323 19.48 3.26 -8.93
CA GLU A 323 18.85 4.58 -8.98
C GLU A 323 19.53 5.57 -8.04
N ASP A 324 19.12 6.84 -8.05
CA ASP A 324 19.73 7.94 -7.29
C ASP A 324 18.81 8.66 -6.31
N TRP A 325 17.52 8.23 -6.24
CA TRP A 325 16.49 8.94 -5.49
C TRP A 325 16.39 8.55 -4.00
N GLY A 326 17.15 7.55 -3.53
CA GLY A 326 17.16 7.15 -2.12
C GLY A 326 17.24 5.64 -1.92
N ASP A 327 16.96 5.16 -0.72
CA ASP A 327 16.94 3.74 -0.40
C ASP A 327 15.58 3.12 -0.77
N LEU A 328 15.59 1.90 -1.32
CA LEU A 328 14.40 1.15 -1.71
C LEU A 328 14.11 0.03 -0.71
N CYS A 329 12.88 -0.03 -0.24
CA CYS A 329 12.35 -1.18 0.49
C CYS A 329 11.98 -2.28 -0.53
N CYS A 330 12.96 -3.14 -0.85
CA CYS A 330 12.81 -4.22 -1.82
C CYS A 330 12.03 -5.39 -1.21
N LEU A 331 11.13 -5.96 -1.99
CA LEU A 331 10.37 -7.16 -1.65
C LEU A 331 10.64 -8.22 -2.69
N GLU A 332 11.24 -9.34 -2.27
CA GLU A 332 11.64 -10.46 -3.14
C GLU A 332 10.87 -11.71 -2.76
N GLU A 333 10.16 -12.32 -3.72
CA GLU A 333 9.54 -13.63 -3.55
C GLU A 333 10.61 -14.71 -3.73
N ILE A 334 10.93 -15.43 -2.66
CA ILE A 334 11.98 -16.45 -2.63
C ILE A 334 11.43 -17.88 -2.73
N TYR A 335 10.13 -18.05 -2.50
CA TYR A 335 9.43 -19.35 -2.64
C TYR A 335 7.98 -19.13 -3.06
N SER A 336 7.53 -19.91 -4.01
CA SER A 336 6.12 -20.04 -4.40
C SER A 336 5.87 -21.51 -4.79
N GLY A 337 5.11 -22.23 -3.97
CA GLY A 337 4.93 -23.68 -4.15
C GLY A 337 3.86 -24.29 -3.26
N ALA A 338 4.04 -25.55 -2.92
CA ALA A 338 3.14 -26.22 -1.99
C ALA A 338 3.25 -25.62 -0.59
N LYS A 339 2.12 -25.53 0.10
CA LYS A 339 2.09 -25.11 1.50
C LYS A 339 2.85 -26.14 2.36
N GLY A 340 3.76 -25.65 3.19
CA GLY A 340 4.57 -26.47 4.08
C GLY A 340 5.33 -25.67 5.11
N GLU A 341 6.03 -26.39 5.99
CA GLU A 341 7.05 -25.81 6.87
C GLU A 341 8.36 -25.70 6.09
N HIS A 342 8.98 -24.56 6.14
CA HIS A 342 10.19 -24.23 5.40
C HIS A 342 11.24 -23.63 6.32
N THR A 343 12.49 -23.94 6.03
CA THR A 343 13.65 -23.26 6.60
C THR A 343 14.15 -22.21 5.61
N VAL A 344 14.20 -20.96 6.04
CA VAL A 344 14.78 -19.86 5.28
C VAL A 344 16.11 -19.46 5.91
N GLU A 345 17.21 -19.63 5.19
CA GLU A 345 18.55 -19.25 5.62
C GLU A 345 19.03 -18.08 4.74
N ILE A 346 19.47 -16.99 5.36
CA ILE A 346 20.04 -15.82 4.65
C ILE A 346 21.49 -15.71 5.07
N VAL A 347 22.40 -15.68 4.10
CA VAL A 347 23.85 -15.67 4.33
C VAL A 347 24.47 -14.48 3.57
N ILE A 348 25.28 -13.68 4.25
CA ILE A 348 26.03 -12.61 3.62
C ILE A 348 27.17 -13.22 2.79
N ASP A 349 27.17 -12.96 1.50
CA ASP A 349 28.18 -13.43 0.54
C ASP A 349 29.34 -12.46 0.39
N THR A 350 29.03 -11.17 0.23
CA THR A 350 30.06 -10.13 0.11
C THR A 350 29.72 -8.95 1.04
N GLU A 351 30.76 -8.39 1.64
CA GLU A 351 30.67 -7.20 2.47
C GLU A 351 30.49 -5.95 1.59
N GLY A 352 29.83 -4.94 2.16
CA GLY A 352 29.77 -3.61 1.58
C GLY A 352 31.00 -2.76 1.98
N LYS A 353 30.92 -1.46 1.72
CA LYS A 353 31.89 -0.50 2.24
C LYS A 353 31.85 -0.47 3.77
N GLU A 354 32.88 0.11 4.38
CA GLU A 354 32.94 0.31 5.83
C GLU A 354 31.63 0.95 6.35
N ASN A 355 31.07 0.38 7.42
CA ASN A 355 29.80 0.77 8.02
C ASN A 355 28.53 0.58 7.14
N SER A 356 28.62 -0.17 6.04
CA SER A 356 27.46 -0.57 5.26
C SER A 356 26.88 -1.88 5.78
N ASN A 357 25.58 -1.89 6.15
CA ASN A 357 24.89 -3.07 6.66
C ASN A 357 23.96 -3.65 5.61
N PHE A 358 23.92 -4.99 5.53
CA PHE A 358 22.76 -5.65 4.99
C PHE A 358 21.62 -5.52 6.01
N MET A 359 20.49 -5.00 5.59
CA MET A 359 19.31 -4.85 6.43
C MET A 359 18.19 -5.73 5.89
N LEU A 360 17.91 -6.83 6.59
CA LEU A 360 16.71 -7.64 6.41
C LEU A 360 15.59 -6.98 7.23
N ILE A 361 14.55 -6.48 6.57
CA ILE A 361 13.48 -5.73 7.23
C ILE A 361 12.41 -6.64 7.79
N SER A 362 12.00 -7.66 7.02
CA SER A 362 11.00 -8.65 7.45
C SER A 362 11.03 -9.93 6.61
N VAL A 363 10.48 -10.99 7.16
CA VAL A 363 10.04 -12.19 6.43
C VAL A 363 8.53 -12.14 6.31
N ILE A 364 7.99 -12.45 5.14
CA ILE A 364 6.56 -12.43 4.87
C ILE A 364 6.16 -13.79 4.33
N THR A 365 5.08 -14.36 4.86
CA THR A 365 4.52 -15.64 4.36
C THR A 365 3.06 -15.47 4.01
N ALA A 366 2.59 -16.31 3.07
CA ALA A 366 1.17 -16.48 2.78
C ALA A 366 0.87 -17.97 2.59
N ASN A 367 -0.32 -18.41 2.99
CA ASN A 367 -0.63 -19.84 3.13
C ASN A 367 -1.81 -20.30 2.27
N LYS A 368 -2.46 -19.42 1.54
CA LYS A 368 -3.69 -19.78 0.84
C LYS A 368 -3.44 -20.40 -0.53
#